data_d4706698d885402ccc02afa8aafdb77c
#
_entry.id   d4706698d885402ccc02afa8aafdb77c
#
_cell.length_a   1.000
_cell.length_b   1.000
_cell.length_c   1.000
_cell.angle_alpha   90.00
_cell.angle_beta   90.00
_cell.angle_gamma   90.00
#
_symmetry.space_group_name_H-M   'P 1'
#
loop_
_entity.id
_entity.type
_entity.pdbx_description
1 polymer ?
#
loop_
_entity_poly.entity_id
_entity_poly.type
_entity_poly.pdbx_seq_one_letter_code
_entity_poly.pdbx_strand_id
1 'polypeptide(L)'
;VPDWTEHVIWWHVYPLGFVGADTTGAEQTPTHRLRQIESWLDYLLDLGANGLALGPVFASRTHGYDTTDYFEVDPRLGDTADLEHLIIECHRRGIRVMLDGVFNHVGRDFAPLVTALADPAAAQNALFRRTPAGELAGFEGHDALVTLDHDNPAVAELVVGVMTHWLDRGIDAWRLDAAYAMPAAFWADVLPRVRDRHPELYVMGEVLHGDYAGFVAASGVDSVTQYELWQAIWHALDERNFFELDWALTRHTAFLGSFVPYTFVGNHDVTRLASQISDERHHPHALVLLLTLGGTPAIYYGDERGLRAIKEQRAGGDDAIRPAYPASPADLDPAAGAETFVLHQELIGLRRRHPWLHTATSRPLTLTNTGYVIEVTGGIHRLVVALNLGDEALPVDTDAVQRLAGTAEMRPAGFTVPAHGWAIFG
;
A
#
# COMPACT_ATOMS: atom_id res chain seq x y z
N VAL A 1 -7.74 14.16 -9.13
CA VAL A 1 -7.73 13.34 -7.88
C VAL A 1 -9.03 13.62 -7.15
N PRO A 2 -9.80 12.59 -6.77
CA PRO A 2 -11.05 12.76 -6.03
C PRO A 2 -10.84 13.33 -4.62
N ASP A 3 -11.76 14.19 -4.16
CA ASP A 3 -11.65 14.85 -2.84
C ASP A 3 -11.63 13.85 -1.67
N TRP A 4 -12.31 12.71 -1.80
CA TRP A 4 -12.36 11.70 -0.73
C TRP A 4 -10.98 11.10 -0.38
N THR A 5 -9.99 11.21 -1.26
CA THR A 5 -8.63 10.70 -1.04
C THR A 5 -7.89 11.47 0.05
N GLU A 6 -8.26 12.73 0.33
CA GLU A 6 -7.68 13.52 1.42
C GLU A 6 -7.89 12.90 2.81
N HIS A 7 -8.91 12.06 2.93
CA HIS A 7 -9.32 11.48 4.21
C HIS A 7 -9.16 9.97 4.29
N VAL A 8 -8.73 9.31 3.22
CA VAL A 8 -8.60 7.87 3.23
C VAL A 8 -7.33 7.43 3.96
N ILE A 9 -7.48 6.42 4.80
CA ILE A 9 -6.40 5.64 5.39
C ILE A 9 -6.72 4.20 5.04
N TRP A 10 -5.81 3.57 4.28
CA TRP A 10 -6.03 2.24 3.76
C TRP A 10 -5.63 1.16 4.78
N TRP A 11 -6.48 0.16 4.95
CA TRP A 11 -6.10 -1.13 5.50
C TRP A 11 -5.85 -2.07 4.31
N HIS A 12 -4.60 -2.50 4.14
CA HIS A 12 -4.17 -3.29 3.00
C HIS A 12 -4.20 -4.77 3.37
N VAL A 13 -4.98 -5.56 2.64
CA VAL A 13 -5.17 -7.00 2.85
C VAL A 13 -4.73 -7.76 1.61
N TYR A 14 -3.92 -8.80 1.79
CA TYR A 14 -3.65 -9.80 0.75
C TYR A 14 -4.67 -10.95 0.90
N PRO A 15 -5.70 -11.04 0.04
CA PRO A 15 -6.89 -11.84 0.32
C PRO A 15 -6.63 -13.33 0.45
N LEU A 16 -5.88 -13.93 -0.50
CA LEU A 16 -5.60 -15.38 -0.49
C LEU A 16 -4.89 -15.81 0.79
N GLY A 17 -3.87 -15.06 1.22
CA GLY A 17 -3.20 -15.31 2.49
C GLY A 17 -4.15 -15.11 3.67
N PHE A 18 -4.82 -13.97 3.73
CA PHE A 18 -5.71 -13.60 4.83
C PHE A 18 -6.76 -14.67 5.14
N VAL A 19 -7.36 -15.27 4.12
CA VAL A 19 -8.36 -16.31 4.28
C VAL A 19 -7.77 -17.74 4.33
N GLY A 20 -6.45 -17.87 4.32
CA GLY A 20 -5.77 -19.17 4.36
C GLY A 20 -6.03 -20.05 3.15
N ALA A 21 -6.19 -19.43 1.96
CA ALA A 21 -6.33 -20.17 0.71
C ALA A 21 -4.98 -20.78 0.27
N ASP A 22 -5.04 -21.89 -0.46
CA ASP A 22 -3.85 -22.46 -1.07
C ASP A 22 -3.28 -21.55 -2.16
N THR A 23 -2.01 -21.22 -2.07
CA THR A 23 -1.29 -20.38 -3.04
C THR A 23 -0.31 -21.17 -3.91
N THR A 24 -0.29 -22.49 -3.77
CA THR A 24 0.59 -23.39 -4.55
C THR A 24 -0.05 -23.87 -5.85
N GLY A 25 -1.37 -23.66 -6.03
CA GLY A 25 -2.15 -24.15 -7.15
C GLY A 25 -2.63 -25.60 -7.01
N ALA A 26 -2.45 -26.20 -5.84
CA ALA A 26 -2.91 -27.57 -5.58
C ALA A 26 -4.44 -27.63 -5.36
N GLU A 27 -5.03 -26.58 -4.81
CA GLU A 27 -6.47 -26.49 -4.56
C GLU A 27 -7.07 -25.30 -5.34
N GLN A 28 -8.19 -25.57 -6.04
CA GLN A 28 -8.98 -24.57 -6.77
C GLN A 28 -10.49 -24.77 -6.46
N THR A 29 -10.79 -25.28 -5.28
CA THR A 29 -12.19 -25.56 -4.90
C THR A 29 -12.95 -24.26 -4.65
N PRO A 30 -14.11 -24.06 -5.28
CA PRO A 30 -14.95 -22.90 -5.02
C PRO A 30 -15.36 -22.82 -3.55
N THR A 31 -15.12 -21.65 -2.94
CA THR A 31 -15.45 -21.37 -1.54
C THR A 31 -15.88 -19.92 -1.39
N HIS A 32 -16.64 -19.59 -0.35
CA HIS A 32 -17.14 -18.22 -0.10
C HIS A 32 -16.32 -17.54 1.02
N ARG A 33 -14.96 -17.49 0.85
CA ARG A 33 -14.04 -16.98 1.88
C ARG A 33 -14.00 -15.45 1.97
N LEU A 34 -14.46 -14.69 0.97
CA LEU A 34 -14.57 -13.23 1.07
C LEU A 34 -15.45 -12.77 2.24
N ARG A 35 -16.40 -13.58 2.68
CA ARG A 35 -17.21 -13.32 3.88
C ARG A 35 -16.38 -13.26 5.16
N GLN A 36 -15.23 -13.91 5.20
CA GLN A 36 -14.28 -13.74 6.31
C GLN A 36 -13.74 -12.31 6.35
N ILE A 37 -13.38 -11.72 5.19
CA ILE A 37 -12.92 -10.31 5.13
C ILE A 37 -14.03 -9.37 5.59
N GLU A 38 -15.29 -9.64 5.20
CA GLU A 38 -16.44 -8.87 5.63
C GLU A 38 -16.55 -8.81 7.16
N SER A 39 -16.27 -9.90 7.88
CA SER A 39 -16.32 -9.93 9.34
C SER A 39 -15.30 -9.03 10.02
N TRP A 40 -14.31 -8.51 9.28
CA TRP A 40 -13.25 -7.62 9.76
C TRP A 40 -13.51 -6.14 9.46
N LEU A 41 -14.61 -5.76 8.80
CA LEU A 41 -14.87 -4.38 8.41
C LEU A 41 -15.06 -3.45 9.62
N ASP A 42 -15.71 -3.92 10.68
CA ASP A 42 -15.86 -3.14 11.90
C ASP A 42 -14.51 -2.99 12.64
N TYR A 43 -13.64 -4.00 12.60
CA TYR A 43 -12.26 -3.92 13.10
C TYR A 43 -11.43 -2.88 12.33
N LEU A 44 -11.58 -2.81 11.00
CA LEU A 44 -10.95 -1.78 10.17
C LEU A 44 -11.36 -0.38 10.63
N LEU A 45 -12.65 -0.17 10.93
CA LEU A 45 -13.15 1.09 11.46
C LEU A 45 -12.67 1.37 12.89
N ASP A 46 -12.61 0.35 13.73
CA ASP A 46 -12.06 0.47 15.10
C ASP A 46 -10.57 0.85 15.08
N LEU A 47 -9.82 0.37 14.12
CA LEU A 47 -8.44 0.82 13.86
C LEU A 47 -8.39 2.31 13.49
N GLY A 48 -9.45 2.85 12.92
CA GLY A 48 -9.55 4.22 12.43
C GLY A 48 -9.33 4.35 10.91
N ALA A 49 -9.09 3.25 10.20
CA ALA A 49 -9.04 3.21 8.75
C ALA A 49 -10.44 3.37 8.14
N ASN A 50 -10.51 3.74 6.87
CA ASN A 50 -11.77 3.88 6.12
C ASN A 50 -11.61 3.54 4.63
N GLY A 51 -10.54 2.84 4.29
CA GLY A 51 -10.30 2.24 2.98
C GLY A 51 -9.85 0.80 3.13
N LEU A 52 -10.39 -0.09 2.30
CA LEU A 52 -9.97 -1.47 2.17
C LEU A 52 -9.23 -1.63 0.84
N ALA A 53 -7.92 -1.81 0.89
CA ALA A 53 -7.09 -2.10 -0.27
C ALA A 53 -6.86 -3.60 -0.36
N LEU A 54 -7.43 -4.23 -1.37
CA LEU A 54 -7.30 -5.67 -1.60
C LEU A 54 -6.19 -5.96 -2.59
N GLY A 55 -5.27 -6.85 -2.26
CA GLY A 55 -4.42 -7.53 -3.23
C GLY A 55 -5.27 -8.31 -4.24
N PRO A 56 -4.66 -9.08 -5.18
CA PRO A 56 -5.39 -9.70 -6.27
C PRO A 56 -6.57 -10.56 -5.81
N VAL A 57 -7.73 -10.32 -6.42
CA VAL A 57 -9.00 -11.06 -6.17
C VAL A 57 -9.49 -11.84 -7.38
N PHE A 58 -8.87 -11.63 -8.57
CA PHE A 58 -9.31 -12.28 -9.80
C PHE A 58 -8.78 -13.70 -9.90
N ALA A 59 -9.46 -14.52 -10.71
CA ALA A 59 -9.07 -15.90 -10.95
C ALA A 59 -7.57 -15.99 -11.31
N SER A 60 -6.86 -16.81 -10.58
CA SER A 60 -5.42 -17.02 -10.72
C SER A 60 -5.05 -18.48 -10.45
N ARG A 61 -3.88 -18.88 -10.90
CA ARG A 61 -3.42 -20.26 -10.70
C ARG A 61 -2.86 -20.47 -9.29
N THR A 62 -2.07 -19.51 -8.79
CA THR A 62 -1.32 -19.65 -7.53
C THR A 62 -1.55 -18.45 -6.61
N HIS A 63 -0.67 -17.47 -6.62
CA HIS A 63 -0.55 -16.38 -5.66
C HIS A 63 -1.37 -15.11 -6.01
N GLY A 64 -2.22 -15.16 -7.02
CA GLY A 64 -3.03 -14.00 -7.42
C GLY A 64 -2.41 -13.13 -8.50
N TYR A 65 -1.09 -13.09 -8.62
CA TYR A 65 -0.38 -12.29 -9.64
C TYR A 65 -0.18 -13.05 -10.97
N ASP A 66 -0.66 -14.26 -11.08
CA ASP A 66 -0.69 -15.10 -12.29
C ASP A 66 -2.14 -15.25 -12.79
N THR A 67 -2.77 -14.12 -13.11
CA THR A 67 -4.18 -14.00 -13.50
C THR A 67 -4.53 -14.93 -14.65
N THR A 68 -5.65 -15.64 -14.53
CA THR A 68 -6.20 -16.53 -15.55
C THR A 68 -7.50 -16.00 -16.14
N ASP A 69 -8.23 -15.18 -15.41
CA ASP A 69 -9.43 -14.46 -15.87
C ASP A 69 -9.62 -13.17 -15.05
N TYR A 70 -9.75 -12.04 -15.74
CA TYR A 70 -9.94 -10.73 -15.10
C TYR A 70 -11.40 -10.43 -14.72
N PHE A 71 -12.35 -11.17 -15.27
CA PHE A 71 -13.78 -10.93 -15.07
C PHE A 71 -14.42 -11.88 -14.06
N GLU A 72 -13.66 -12.86 -13.59
CA GLU A 72 -14.06 -13.82 -12.57
C GLU A 72 -13.27 -13.61 -11.28
N VAL A 73 -13.97 -13.70 -10.15
CA VAL A 73 -13.32 -13.74 -8.83
C VAL A 73 -12.63 -15.11 -8.65
N ASP A 74 -11.49 -15.12 -7.99
CA ASP A 74 -10.78 -16.35 -7.70
C ASP A 74 -11.67 -17.34 -6.93
N PRO A 75 -11.87 -18.57 -7.43
CA PRO A 75 -12.78 -19.53 -6.81
C PRO A 75 -12.40 -19.87 -5.37
N ARG A 76 -11.14 -19.73 -4.98
CA ARG A 76 -10.67 -19.92 -3.60
C ARG A 76 -11.14 -18.80 -2.65
N LEU A 77 -11.54 -17.65 -3.19
CA LEU A 77 -12.08 -16.50 -2.46
C LEU A 77 -13.60 -16.47 -2.47
N GLY A 78 -14.23 -16.78 -3.61
CA GLY A 78 -15.67 -16.69 -3.76
C GLY A 78 -16.07 -16.58 -5.22
N ASP A 79 -17.16 -15.85 -5.44
CA ASP A 79 -17.66 -15.49 -6.76
C ASP A 79 -17.90 -13.97 -6.86
N THR A 80 -18.38 -13.52 -8.02
CA THR A 80 -18.69 -12.11 -8.25
C THR A 80 -19.73 -11.58 -7.25
N ALA A 81 -20.72 -12.38 -6.88
CA ALA A 81 -21.73 -11.96 -5.91
C ALA A 81 -21.16 -11.77 -4.49
N ASP A 82 -20.18 -12.57 -4.09
CA ASP A 82 -19.47 -12.39 -2.82
C ASP A 82 -18.66 -11.09 -2.81
N LEU A 83 -17.97 -10.75 -3.91
CA LEU A 83 -17.21 -9.50 -4.00
C LEU A 83 -18.14 -8.28 -4.04
N GLU A 84 -19.22 -8.33 -4.83
CA GLU A 84 -20.23 -7.27 -4.86
C GLU A 84 -20.85 -7.05 -3.47
N HIS A 85 -21.14 -8.11 -2.74
CA HIS A 85 -21.65 -8.02 -1.37
C HIS A 85 -20.63 -7.37 -0.43
N LEU A 86 -19.34 -7.74 -0.51
CA LEU A 86 -18.29 -7.11 0.28
C LEU A 86 -18.19 -5.61 -0.02
N ILE A 87 -18.24 -5.21 -1.30
CA ILE A 87 -18.22 -3.80 -1.72
C ILE A 87 -19.42 -3.03 -1.12
N ILE A 88 -20.63 -3.61 -1.19
CA ILE A 88 -21.84 -3.01 -0.60
C ILE A 88 -21.67 -2.83 0.91
N GLU A 89 -21.16 -3.84 1.61
CA GLU A 89 -20.96 -3.78 3.07
C GLU A 89 -19.87 -2.77 3.47
N CYS A 90 -18.84 -2.60 2.62
CA CYS A 90 -17.84 -1.53 2.77
C CYS A 90 -18.52 -0.15 2.65
N HIS A 91 -19.25 0.09 1.58
CA HIS A 91 -19.91 1.38 1.33
C HIS A 91 -20.95 1.73 2.39
N ARG A 92 -21.71 0.75 2.90
CA ARG A 92 -22.64 0.96 4.01
C ARG A 92 -21.97 1.49 5.28
N ARG A 93 -20.68 1.20 5.44
CA ARG A 93 -19.84 1.65 6.56
C ARG A 93 -19.00 2.89 6.22
N GLY A 94 -19.11 3.43 5.01
CA GLY A 94 -18.28 4.54 4.54
C GLY A 94 -16.84 4.14 4.22
N ILE A 95 -16.58 2.86 3.95
CA ILE A 95 -15.28 2.31 3.59
C ILE A 95 -15.14 2.32 2.07
N ARG A 96 -14.05 2.91 1.55
CA ARG A 96 -13.66 2.87 0.14
C ARG A 96 -12.97 1.56 -0.20
N VAL A 97 -13.14 1.09 -1.44
CA VAL A 97 -12.59 -0.19 -1.89
C VAL A 97 -11.61 0.02 -3.06
N MET A 98 -10.39 -0.49 -2.92
CA MET A 98 -9.38 -0.51 -3.96
C MET A 98 -9.06 -1.95 -4.33
N LEU A 99 -9.06 -2.26 -5.64
CA LEU A 99 -8.61 -3.55 -6.17
C LEU A 99 -7.22 -3.45 -6.77
N ASP A 100 -6.56 -4.60 -6.88
CA ASP A 100 -5.24 -4.76 -7.48
C ASP A 100 -5.37 -5.22 -8.94
N GLY A 101 -4.89 -4.41 -9.87
CA GLY A 101 -4.90 -4.66 -11.30
C GLY A 101 -3.55 -5.16 -11.79
N VAL A 102 -3.44 -6.45 -12.03
CA VAL A 102 -2.24 -7.10 -12.58
C VAL A 102 -2.30 -7.04 -14.11
N PHE A 103 -1.95 -5.89 -14.69
CA PHE A 103 -2.10 -5.63 -16.14
C PHE A 103 -0.80 -5.69 -16.94
N ASN A 104 0.34 -5.91 -16.25
CA ASN A 104 1.61 -6.09 -16.93
C ASN A 104 1.75 -7.49 -17.57
N HIS A 105 1.24 -8.51 -16.89
CA HIS A 105 1.42 -9.91 -17.25
C HIS A 105 0.22 -10.77 -16.84
N VAL A 106 0.17 -11.99 -17.35
CA VAL A 106 -0.86 -13.00 -17.07
C VAL A 106 -0.23 -14.36 -16.76
N GLY A 107 -0.99 -15.22 -16.11
CA GLY A 107 -0.61 -16.63 -15.91
C GLY A 107 -0.73 -17.45 -17.18
N ARG A 108 -0.10 -18.63 -17.22
CA ARG A 108 -0.10 -19.55 -18.36
C ARG A 108 -1.49 -20.11 -18.71
N ASP A 109 -2.38 -20.16 -17.75
CA ASP A 109 -3.76 -20.65 -17.92
C ASP A 109 -4.74 -19.52 -18.35
N PHE A 110 -4.26 -18.30 -18.63
CA PHE A 110 -5.08 -17.23 -19.17
C PHE A 110 -5.70 -17.65 -20.51
N ALA A 111 -7.03 -17.67 -20.61
CA ALA A 111 -7.74 -18.27 -21.72
C ALA A 111 -7.29 -17.76 -23.11
N PRO A 112 -7.08 -16.45 -23.36
CA PRO A 112 -6.52 -15.96 -24.62
C PRO A 112 -5.11 -16.49 -24.91
N LEU A 113 -4.27 -16.70 -23.87
CA LEU A 113 -2.93 -17.26 -24.03
C LEU A 113 -2.99 -18.74 -24.40
N VAL A 114 -3.86 -19.51 -23.77
CA VAL A 114 -4.09 -20.92 -24.11
C VAL A 114 -4.50 -21.05 -25.59
N THR A 115 -5.39 -20.17 -26.07
CA THR A 115 -5.81 -20.13 -27.46
C THR A 115 -4.64 -19.79 -28.40
N ALA A 116 -3.84 -18.78 -28.04
CA ALA A 116 -2.66 -18.37 -28.82
C ALA A 116 -1.59 -19.46 -28.91
N LEU A 117 -1.41 -20.24 -27.87
CA LEU A 117 -0.46 -21.37 -27.85
C LEU A 117 -0.95 -22.56 -28.67
N ALA A 118 -2.27 -22.78 -28.73
CA ALA A 118 -2.87 -23.88 -29.50
C ALA A 118 -2.90 -23.60 -31.00
N ASP A 119 -3.05 -22.33 -31.41
CA ASP A 119 -3.11 -21.91 -32.81
C ASP A 119 -2.19 -20.69 -33.06
N PRO A 120 -1.06 -20.90 -33.76
CA PRO A 120 -0.17 -19.80 -34.14
C PRO A 120 -0.81 -18.73 -35.04
N ALA A 121 -1.95 -19.00 -35.67
CA ALA A 121 -2.69 -18.05 -36.50
C ALA A 121 -3.79 -17.32 -35.72
N ALA A 122 -4.03 -17.68 -34.46
CA ALA A 122 -5.05 -17.03 -33.63
C ALA A 122 -4.75 -15.54 -33.41
N ALA A 123 -5.78 -14.71 -33.50
CA ALA A 123 -5.66 -13.25 -33.27
C ALA A 123 -5.13 -12.92 -31.89
N GLN A 124 -5.39 -13.77 -30.88
CA GLN A 124 -4.92 -13.66 -29.51
C GLN A 124 -3.39 -13.63 -29.38
N ASN A 125 -2.65 -14.16 -30.37
CA ASN A 125 -1.18 -14.06 -30.37
C ASN A 125 -0.67 -12.62 -30.29
N ALA A 126 -1.40 -11.66 -30.82
CA ALA A 126 -1.04 -10.26 -30.81
C ALA A 126 -1.16 -9.59 -29.41
N LEU A 127 -1.80 -10.26 -28.45
CA LEU A 127 -1.92 -9.72 -27.08
C LEU A 127 -0.64 -9.87 -26.25
N PHE A 128 0.31 -10.70 -26.71
CA PHE A 128 1.45 -11.09 -25.89
C PHE A 128 2.76 -10.61 -26.50
N ARG A 129 3.59 -10.00 -25.65
CA ARG A 129 4.93 -9.55 -26.03
C ARG A 129 5.82 -10.74 -26.37
N ARG A 130 6.64 -10.57 -27.42
CA ARG A 130 7.61 -11.56 -27.82
C ARG A 130 9.03 -11.01 -27.76
N THR A 131 9.96 -11.90 -27.45
CA THR A 131 11.40 -11.62 -27.55
C THR A 131 11.83 -11.46 -29.00
N PRO A 132 13.02 -10.91 -29.30
CA PRO A 132 13.56 -10.90 -30.66
C PRO A 132 13.71 -12.29 -31.30
N ALA A 133 13.79 -13.35 -30.49
CA ALA A 133 13.82 -14.74 -30.96
C ALA A 133 12.41 -15.29 -31.29
N GLY A 134 11.34 -14.51 -31.08
CA GLY A 134 9.96 -14.90 -31.31
C GLY A 134 9.29 -15.68 -30.17
N GLU A 135 9.98 -15.89 -29.08
CA GLU A 135 9.43 -16.54 -27.87
C GLU A 135 8.55 -15.58 -27.06
N LEU A 136 7.64 -16.10 -26.26
CA LEU A 136 6.87 -15.28 -25.30
C LEU A 136 7.81 -14.63 -24.29
N ALA A 137 7.62 -13.34 -24.05
CA ALA A 137 8.38 -12.61 -23.04
C ALA A 137 7.84 -12.91 -21.63
N GLY A 138 8.70 -13.38 -20.72
CA GLY A 138 8.38 -13.52 -19.30
C GLY A 138 8.60 -12.20 -18.55
N PHE A 139 7.93 -12.05 -17.41
CA PHE A 139 8.12 -10.92 -16.53
C PHE A 139 9.21 -11.22 -15.49
N GLU A 140 10.25 -10.37 -15.43
CA GLU A 140 11.37 -10.48 -14.48
C GLU A 140 12.05 -11.87 -14.43
N GLY A 141 12.11 -12.55 -15.58
CA GLY A 141 12.70 -13.88 -15.67
C GLY A 141 11.80 -15.02 -15.21
N HIS A 142 10.54 -14.75 -14.93
CA HIS A 142 9.53 -15.75 -14.58
C HIS A 142 8.76 -16.19 -15.81
N ASP A 143 9.07 -17.36 -16.35
CA ASP A 143 8.40 -17.95 -17.52
C ASP A 143 6.91 -18.24 -17.28
N ALA A 144 6.49 -18.34 -16.03
CA ALA A 144 5.08 -18.53 -15.64
C ALA A 144 4.24 -17.28 -15.84
N LEU A 145 4.86 -16.10 -15.89
CA LEU A 145 4.21 -14.80 -16.01
C LEU A 145 4.48 -14.22 -17.40
N VAL A 146 3.49 -14.31 -18.29
CA VAL A 146 3.64 -13.88 -19.70
C VAL A 146 3.23 -12.43 -19.84
N THR A 147 4.15 -11.59 -20.34
CA THR A 147 3.97 -10.15 -20.51
C THR A 147 2.97 -9.86 -21.63
N LEU A 148 2.01 -8.98 -21.34
CA LEU A 148 1.09 -8.42 -22.33
C LEU A 148 1.82 -7.41 -23.24
N ASP A 149 1.39 -7.29 -24.48
CA ASP A 149 1.93 -6.32 -25.44
C ASP A 149 1.22 -4.98 -25.35
N HIS A 150 1.72 -4.09 -24.49
CA HIS A 150 1.13 -2.78 -24.25
C HIS A 150 1.20 -1.81 -25.45
N ASP A 151 1.92 -2.16 -26.52
CA ASP A 151 1.91 -1.42 -27.76
C ASP A 151 0.70 -1.81 -28.66
N ASN A 152 0.00 -2.90 -28.29
CA ASN A 152 -1.19 -3.36 -29.03
C ASN A 152 -2.47 -2.72 -28.48
N PRO A 153 -3.24 -2.00 -29.29
CA PRO A 153 -4.51 -1.38 -28.86
C PRO A 153 -5.51 -2.36 -28.26
N ALA A 154 -5.49 -3.64 -28.64
CA ALA A 154 -6.38 -4.64 -28.06
C ALA A 154 -6.11 -4.91 -26.59
N VAL A 155 -4.87 -4.71 -26.12
CA VAL A 155 -4.52 -4.78 -24.69
C VAL A 155 -5.10 -3.58 -23.94
N ALA A 156 -5.04 -2.38 -24.52
CA ALA A 156 -5.69 -1.20 -23.94
C ALA A 156 -7.21 -1.38 -23.84
N GLU A 157 -7.86 -1.92 -24.89
CA GLU A 157 -9.30 -2.25 -24.85
C GLU A 157 -9.64 -3.25 -23.74
N LEU A 158 -8.83 -4.30 -23.59
CA LEU A 158 -8.99 -5.29 -22.52
C LEU A 158 -8.91 -4.60 -21.14
N VAL A 159 -7.87 -3.81 -20.90
CA VAL A 159 -7.65 -3.16 -19.60
C VAL A 159 -8.76 -2.14 -19.28
N VAL A 160 -9.15 -1.31 -20.26
CA VAL A 160 -10.32 -0.41 -20.09
C VAL A 160 -11.58 -1.21 -19.75
N GLY A 161 -11.81 -2.32 -20.45
CA GLY A 161 -12.95 -3.20 -20.19
C GLY A 161 -12.95 -3.77 -18.78
N VAL A 162 -11.81 -4.27 -18.31
CA VAL A 162 -11.67 -4.83 -16.95
C VAL A 162 -11.86 -3.73 -15.89
N MET A 163 -11.16 -2.60 -16.03
CA MET A 163 -11.25 -1.51 -15.06
C MET A 163 -12.70 -1.02 -14.94
N THR A 164 -13.37 -0.77 -16.07
CA THR A 164 -14.76 -0.30 -16.10
C THR A 164 -15.72 -1.35 -15.51
N HIS A 165 -15.52 -2.63 -15.81
CA HIS A 165 -16.37 -3.73 -15.33
C HIS A 165 -16.46 -3.75 -13.79
N TRP A 166 -15.34 -3.59 -13.10
CA TRP A 166 -15.32 -3.60 -11.63
C TRP A 166 -15.71 -2.26 -11.02
N LEU A 167 -15.41 -1.14 -11.68
CA LEU A 167 -15.93 0.18 -11.28
C LEU A 167 -17.45 0.25 -11.39
N ASP A 168 -18.06 -0.35 -12.42
CA ASP A 168 -19.51 -0.48 -12.55
C ASP A 168 -20.14 -1.32 -11.40
N ARG A 169 -19.34 -2.15 -10.74
CA ARG A 169 -19.70 -2.94 -9.57
C ARG A 169 -19.43 -2.25 -8.24
N GLY A 170 -18.90 -1.02 -8.31
CA GLY A 170 -18.83 -0.13 -7.16
C GLY A 170 -17.48 -0.02 -6.48
N ILE A 171 -16.38 -0.53 -7.02
CA ILE A 171 -15.07 -0.19 -6.45
C ILE A 171 -14.75 1.27 -6.66
N ASP A 172 -13.88 1.85 -5.82
CA ASP A 172 -13.55 3.27 -5.82
C ASP A 172 -12.16 3.55 -6.41
N ALA A 173 -11.28 2.56 -6.42
CA ALA A 173 -9.87 2.76 -6.75
C ALA A 173 -9.21 1.53 -7.36
N TRP A 174 -8.11 1.76 -8.06
CA TRP A 174 -7.21 0.74 -8.57
C TRP A 174 -5.77 0.95 -8.08
N ARG A 175 -5.14 -0.09 -7.56
CA ARG A 175 -3.69 -0.25 -7.54
C ARG A 175 -3.28 -0.90 -8.86
N LEU A 176 -2.27 -0.37 -9.51
CA LEU A 176 -1.71 -0.96 -10.73
C LEU A 176 -0.41 -1.69 -10.36
N ASP A 177 -0.46 -3.02 -10.37
CA ASP A 177 0.68 -3.86 -10.12
C ASP A 177 1.77 -3.65 -11.18
N ALA A 178 3.03 -3.66 -10.75
CA ALA A 178 4.19 -3.49 -11.63
C ALA A 178 4.06 -2.32 -12.64
N ALA A 179 3.44 -1.20 -12.25
CA ALA A 179 3.22 -0.06 -13.13
C ALA A 179 4.54 0.50 -13.68
N TYR A 180 5.65 0.36 -12.95
CA TYR A 180 6.99 0.73 -13.39
C TYR A 180 7.46 -0.04 -14.64
N ALA A 181 6.96 -1.24 -14.87
CA ALA A 181 7.32 -2.09 -16.01
C ALA A 181 6.51 -1.79 -17.28
N MET A 182 5.48 -0.95 -17.18
CA MET A 182 4.58 -0.61 -18.28
C MET A 182 4.88 0.79 -18.81
N PRO A 183 4.76 1.02 -20.14
CA PRO A 183 4.94 2.37 -20.70
C PRO A 183 3.94 3.35 -20.09
N ALA A 184 4.42 4.52 -19.62
CA ALA A 184 3.53 5.57 -19.10
C ALA A 184 2.49 6.02 -20.14
N ALA A 185 2.84 6.01 -21.43
CA ALA A 185 1.93 6.32 -22.55
C ALA A 185 0.74 5.36 -22.64
N PHE A 186 0.90 4.10 -22.23
CA PHE A 186 -0.21 3.14 -22.16
C PHE A 186 -1.28 3.63 -21.18
N TRP A 187 -0.88 4.04 -20.00
CA TRP A 187 -1.80 4.57 -18.99
C TRP A 187 -2.40 5.91 -19.39
N ALA A 188 -1.63 6.77 -20.07
CA ALA A 188 -2.12 8.03 -20.62
C ALA A 188 -3.22 7.83 -21.68
N ASP A 189 -3.29 6.68 -22.35
CA ASP A 189 -4.39 6.30 -23.25
C ASP A 189 -5.56 5.67 -22.47
N VAL A 190 -5.29 4.75 -21.57
CA VAL A 190 -6.30 3.96 -20.83
C VAL A 190 -7.09 4.81 -19.83
N LEU A 191 -6.39 5.57 -18.98
CA LEU A 191 -7.03 6.22 -17.81
C LEU A 191 -8.07 7.28 -18.16
N PRO A 192 -7.88 8.16 -19.18
CA PRO A 192 -8.92 9.12 -19.58
C PRO A 192 -10.21 8.41 -20.01
N ARG A 193 -10.11 7.31 -20.74
CA ARG A 193 -11.25 6.53 -21.22
C ARG A 193 -12.06 5.89 -20.10
N VAL A 194 -11.38 5.45 -19.02
CA VAL A 194 -12.03 4.93 -17.82
C VAL A 194 -12.66 6.08 -17.02
N ARG A 195 -11.94 7.21 -16.86
CA ARG A 195 -12.42 8.38 -16.11
C ARG A 195 -13.59 9.11 -16.76
N ASP A 196 -13.73 9.05 -18.07
CA ASP A 196 -14.91 9.59 -18.77
C ASP A 196 -16.23 8.99 -18.23
N ARG A 197 -16.18 7.74 -17.77
CA ARG A 197 -17.32 7.04 -17.17
C ARG A 197 -17.32 7.07 -15.64
N HIS A 198 -16.12 7.08 -15.04
CA HIS A 198 -15.90 7.04 -13.60
C HIS A 198 -15.01 8.20 -13.14
N PRO A 199 -15.52 9.44 -13.09
CA PRO A 199 -14.72 10.63 -12.79
C PRO A 199 -14.14 10.66 -11.37
N GLU A 200 -14.75 9.93 -10.43
CA GLU A 200 -14.29 9.80 -9.03
C GLU A 200 -13.27 8.68 -8.82
N LEU A 201 -12.74 8.09 -9.90
CA LEU A 201 -11.73 7.04 -9.83
C LEU A 201 -10.41 7.57 -9.29
N TYR A 202 -9.88 6.90 -8.27
CA TYR A 202 -8.49 7.05 -7.81
C TYR A 202 -7.63 5.91 -8.34
N VAL A 203 -6.45 6.23 -8.87
CA VAL A 203 -5.50 5.25 -9.40
C VAL A 203 -4.13 5.45 -8.79
N MET A 204 -3.62 4.41 -8.16
CA MET A 204 -2.27 4.35 -7.61
C MET A 204 -1.43 3.32 -8.36
N GLY A 205 -0.27 3.72 -8.87
CA GLY A 205 0.67 2.82 -9.54
C GLY A 205 1.75 2.32 -8.61
N GLU A 206 2.07 1.03 -8.68
CA GLU A 206 3.27 0.53 -8.03
C GLU A 206 4.50 0.96 -8.82
N VAL A 207 5.34 1.78 -8.19
CA VAL A 207 6.64 2.20 -8.71
C VAL A 207 7.68 2.05 -7.60
N LEU A 208 8.74 1.27 -7.86
CA LEU A 208 9.71 0.90 -6.84
C LEU A 208 10.77 1.99 -6.60
N HIS A 209 11.19 2.67 -7.67
CA HIS A 209 12.22 3.71 -7.63
C HIS A 209 12.21 4.53 -8.93
N GLY A 210 12.95 5.62 -8.95
CA GLY A 210 13.17 6.44 -10.15
C GLY A 210 12.46 7.80 -10.11
N ASP A 211 12.06 8.30 -11.28
CA ASP A 211 11.39 9.60 -11.41
C ASP A 211 9.87 9.44 -11.19
N TYR A 212 9.46 9.42 -9.92
CA TYR A 212 8.04 9.29 -9.54
C TYR A 212 7.17 10.41 -10.12
N ALA A 213 7.63 11.66 -10.01
CA ALA A 213 6.87 12.81 -10.50
C ALA A 213 6.72 12.78 -12.03
N GLY A 214 7.80 12.43 -12.74
CA GLY A 214 7.77 12.25 -14.19
C GLY A 214 6.83 11.12 -14.61
N PHE A 215 6.83 9.99 -13.90
CA PHE A 215 5.91 8.89 -14.17
C PHE A 215 4.45 9.30 -13.96
N VAL A 216 4.11 9.93 -12.84
CA VAL A 216 2.74 10.42 -12.55
C VAL A 216 2.28 11.39 -13.64
N ALA A 217 3.13 12.37 -13.99
CA ALA A 217 2.79 13.36 -15.01
C ALA A 217 2.59 12.73 -16.40
N ALA A 218 3.39 11.73 -16.76
CA ALA A 218 3.35 11.09 -18.07
C ALA A 218 2.25 10.03 -18.21
N SER A 219 1.91 9.34 -17.12
CA SER A 219 0.93 8.24 -17.12
C SER A 219 -0.50 8.70 -16.80
N GLY A 220 -0.64 9.79 -16.05
CA GLY A 220 -1.92 10.26 -15.55
C GLY A 220 -2.48 9.48 -14.36
N VAL A 221 -1.68 8.63 -13.69
CA VAL A 221 -2.04 8.07 -12.38
C VAL A 221 -2.11 9.18 -11.33
N ASP A 222 -2.91 8.99 -10.27
CA ASP A 222 -3.05 9.99 -9.22
C ASP A 222 -1.92 9.93 -8.19
N SER A 223 -1.33 8.76 -8.02
CA SER A 223 -0.30 8.49 -7.01
C SER A 223 0.60 7.32 -7.40
N VAL A 224 1.71 7.20 -6.71
CA VAL A 224 2.59 6.02 -6.75
C VAL A 224 3.02 5.61 -5.35
N THR A 225 3.43 4.34 -5.20
CA THR A 225 3.99 3.78 -3.97
C THR A 225 5.29 4.47 -3.59
N GLN A 226 5.40 4.89 -2.32
CA GLN A 226 6.58 5.61 -1.84
C GLN A 226 7.60 4.66 -1.19
N TYR A 227 8.22 3.82 -2.01
CA TYR A 227 9.22 2.84 -1.57
C TYR A 227 10.51 3.49 -1.06
N GLU A 228 10.92 4.65 -1.60
CA GLU A 228 12.13 5.35 -1.11
C GLU A 228 11.95 5.78 0.35
N LEU A 229 10.77 6.31 0.71
CA LEU A 229 10.47 6.71 2.09
C LEU A 229 10.34 5.50 3.00
N TRP A 230 9.65 4.43 2.56
CA TRP A 230 9.56 3.17 3.30
C TRP A 230 10.96 2.66 3.66
N GLN A 231 11.86 2.56 2.68
CA GLN A 231 13.23 2.08 2.90
C GLN A 231 14.00 2.99 3.86
N ALA A 232 13.94 4.30 3.66
CA ALA A 232 14.64 5.27 4.51
C ALA A 232 14.14 5.26 5.96
N ILE A 233 12.84 5.01 6.18
CA ILE A 233 12.27 4.92 7.53
C ILE A 233 12.87 3.74 8.29
N TRP A 234 12.68 2.50 7.79
CA TRP A 234 13.12 1.34 8.56
C TRP A 234 14.65 1.28 8.67
N HIS A 235 15.37 1.67 7.63
CA HIS A 235 16.84 1.66 7.61
C HIS A 235 17.41 2.67 8.61
N ALA A 236 16.87 3.90 8.65
CA ALA A 236 17.30 4.91 9.62
C ALA A 236 17.03 4.46 11.07
N LEU A 237 15.92 3.79 11.33
CA LEU A 237 15.55 3.33 12.66
C LEU A 237 16.39 2.12 13.12
N ASP A 238 16.68 1.19 12.20
CA ASP A 238 17.48 0.00 12.48
C ASP A 238 18.96 0.35 12.67
N GLU A 239 19.52 1.18 11.80
CA GLU A 239 20.92 1.61 11.87
C GLU A 239 21.16 2.79 12.82
N ARG A 240 20.12 3.35 13.42
CA ARG A 240 20.22 4.54 14.31
C ARG A 240 20.90 5.72 13.61
N ASN A 241 20.43 6.04 12.37
CA ASN A 241 21.00 7.11 11.55
C ASN A 241 19.94 7.85 10.74
N PHE A 242 19.55 9.05 11.18
CA PHE A 242 18.51 9.86 10.57
C PHE A 242 18.94 10.65 9.32
N PHE A 243 20.18 10.68 8.94
CA PHE A 243 20.61 11.49 7.77
C PHE A 243 20.07 10.96 6.45
N GLU A 244 19.93 9.64 6.31
CA GLU A 244 19.29 9.05 5.12
C GLU A 244 17.81 9.41 5.05
N LEU A 245 17.11 9.35 6.20
CA LEU A 245 15.71 9.72 6.29
C LEU A 245 15.48 11.21 5.95
N ASP A 246 16.33 12.10 6.44
CA ASP A 246 16.26 13.54 6.14
C ASP A 246 16.39 13.80 4.63
N TRP A 247 17.32 13.11 3.97
CA TRP A 247 17.48 13.21 2.53
C TRP A 247 16.23 12.69 1.78
N ALA A 248 15.68 11.56 2.20
CA ALA A 248 14.46 11.01 1.63
C ALA A 248 13.25 11.92 1.86
N LEU A 249 13.14 12.56 3.04
CA LEU A 249 12.07 13.53 3.34
C LEU A 249 12.17 14.81 2.51
N THR A 250 13.38 15.24 2.17
CA THR A 250 13.59 16.36 1.24
C THR A 250 13.02 16.03 -0.14
N ARG A 251 13.27 14.83 -0.64
CA ARG A 251 12.69 14.33 -1.91
C ARG A 251 11.16 14.15 -1.80
N HIS A 252 10.71 13.57 -0.72
CA HIS A 252 9.28 13.37 -0.45
C HIS A 252 8.51 14.71 -0.44
N THR A 253 9.07 15.73 0.21
CA THR A 253 8.50 17.10 0.19
C THR A 253 8.43 17.66 -1.23
N ALA A 254 9.41 17.37 -2.09
CA ALA A 254 9.36 17.78 -3.50
C ALA A 254 8.24 17.05 -4.27
N PHE A 255 8.02 15.77 -4.01
CA PHE A 255 6.92 15.01 -4.64
C PHE A 255 5.54 15.59 -4.29
N LEU A 256 5.33 16.03 -3.05
CA LEU A 256 4.09 16.65 -2.61
C LEU A 256 3.73 17.95 -3.36
N GLY A 257 4.69 18.57 -4.02
CA GLY A 257 4.44 19.67 -4.96
C GLY A 257 3.87 19.23 -6.31
N SER A 258 3.84 17.93 -6.61
CA SER A 258 3.37 17.37 -7.88
C SER A 258 2.21 16.39 -7.70
N PHE A 259 2.27 15.52 -6.70
CA PHE A 259 1.25 14.53 -6.37
C PHE A 259 1.37 14.13 -4.89
N VAL A 260 0.33 13.52 -4.34
CA VAL A 260 0.36 12.97 -2.97
C VAL A 260 0.75 11.50 -3.03
N PRO A 261 1.93 11.11 -2.49
CA PRO A 261 2.38 9.73 -2.53
C PRO A 261 1.53 8.78 -1.67
N TYR A 262 1.38 7.54 -2.14
CA TYR A 262 0.86 6.44 -1.32
C TYR A 262 1.95 5.96 -0.37
N THR A 263 1.77 6.17 0.93
CA THR A 263 2.80 5.93 1.95
C THR A 263 2.49 4.70 2.78
N PHE A 264 3.52 3.97 3.16
CA PHE A 264 3.43 2.75 3.97
C PHE A 264 4.75 2.48 4.70
N VAL A 265 4.69 1.67 5.74
CA VAL A 265 5.87 1.15 6.46
C VAL A 265 5.98 -0.38 6.38
N GLY A 266 5.02 -1.02 5.72
CA GLY A 266 5.00 -2.44 5.39
C GLY A 266 3.96 -2.73 4.31
N ASN A 267 4.16 -3.80 3.54
CA ASN A 267 3.22 -4.32 2.57
C ASN A 267 3.42 -5.84 2.37
N HIS A 268 2.70 -6.44 1.43
CA HIS A 268 2.72 -7.87 1.16
C HIS A 268 3.97 -8.39 0.43
N ASP A 269 4.89 -7.50 0.05
CA ASP A 269 6.10 -7.81 -0.72
C ASP A 269 7.39 -7.58 0.05
N VAL A 270 7.31 -7.16 1.30
CA VAL A 270 8.49 -6.85 2.12
C VAL A 270 8.45 -7.53 3.48
N THR A 271 9.60 -7.71 4.10
CA THR A 271 9.71 -8.15 5.49
C THR A 271 8.85 -7.25 6.39
N ARG A 272 8.13 -7.85 7.34
CA ARG A 272 7.27 -7.13 8.29
C ARG A 272 8.06 -6.09 9.07
N LEU A 273 7.48 -4.90 9.27
CA LEU A 273 8.13 -3.79 9.97
C LEU A 273 8.73 -4.21 11.32
N ALA A 274 7.97 -4.96 12.13
CA ALA A 274 8.41 -5.42 13.44
C ALA A 274 9.56 -6.43 13.39
N SER A 275 9.82 -7.07 12.23
CA SER A 275 11.00 -7.91 12.00
C SER A 275 12.15 -7.15 11.36
N GLN A 276 11.85 -6.04 10.66
CA GLN A 276 12.83 -5.23 9.97
C GLN A 276 13.63 -4.34 10.93
N ILE A 277 12.98 -3.84 11.99
CA ILE A 277 13.59 -3.00 13.01
C ILE A 277 14.02 -3.87 14.19
N SER A 278 15.33 -3.98 14.41
CA SER A 278 15.91 -4.87 15.42
C SER A 278 15.66 -4.41 16.86
N ASP A 279 15.65 -3.10 17.13
CA ASP A 279 15.30 -2.52 18.43
C ASP A 279 13.79 -2.19 18.46
N GLU A 280 13.02 -3.02 19.14
CA GLU A 280 11.56 -2.87 19.21
C GLU A 280 11.09 -1.54 19.82
N ARG A 281 11.94 -0.84 20.61
CA ARG A 281 11.65 0.50 21.14
C ARG A 281 11.52 1.54 20.01
N HIS A 282 12.08 1.26 18.84
CA HIS A 282 12.04 2.15 17.67
C HIS A 282 10.88 1.86 16.72
N HIS A 283 10.16 0.75 16.91
CA HIS A 283 9.00 0.43 16.08
C HIS A 283 7.92 1.56 16.10
N PRO A 284 7.57 2.18 17.25
CA PRO A 284 6.63 3.29 17.28
C PRO A 284 7.05 4.50 16.44
N HIS A 285 8.34 4.76 16.28
CA HIS A 285 8.85 5.89 15.48
C HIS A 285 8.46 5.79 14.00
N ALA A 286 8.41 4.56 13.44
CA ALA A 286 7.96 4.35 12.08
C ALA A 286 6.48 4.72 11.91
N LEU A 287 5.63 4.38 12.88
CA LEU A 287 4.20 4.69 12.87
C LEU A 287 3.96 6.20 13.01
N VAL A 288 4.76 6.86 13.86
CA VAL A 288 4.73 8.33 13.98
C VAL A 288 5.03 8.98 12.64
N LEU A 289 6.09 8.56 11.95
CA LEU A 289 6.44 9.07 10.63
C LEU A 289 5.32 8.82 9.61
N LEU A 290 4.79 7.58 9.51
CA LEU A 290 3.71 7.25 8.60
C LEU A 290 2.49 8.16 8.75
N LEU A 291 2.11 8.47 10.00
CA LEU A 291 0.85 9.12 10.31
C LEU A 291 0.95 10.64 10.53
N THR A 292 2.16 11.20 10.57
CA THR A 292 2.39 12.65 10.68
C THR A 292 2.93 13.32 9.42
N LEU A 293 3.52 12.56 8.51
CA LEU A 293 4.03 13.10 7.24
C LEU A 293 2.92 13.23 6.19
N GLY A 294 3.15 14.04 5.16
CA GLY A 294 2.29 14.13 3.98
C GLY A 294 2.20 12.79 3.25
N GLY A 295 1.05 12.51 2.63
CA GLY A 295 0.83 11.26 1.92
C GLY A 295 -0.55 10.64 2.19
N THR A 296 -0.87 9.60 1.46
CA THR A 296 -2.06 8.75 1.67
C THR A 296 -1.62 7.45 2.35
N PRO A 297 -1.77 7.31 3.67
CA PRO A 297 -1.19 6.20 4.41
C PRO A 297 -1.94 4.89 4.22
N ALA A 298 -1.17 3.80 4.19
CA ALA A 298 -1.67 2.43 4.20
C ALA A 298 -1.03 1.64 5.34
N ILE A 299 -1.83 0.81 5.97
CA ILE A 299 -1.45 -0.10 7.04
C ILE A 299 -1.68 -1.52 6.53
N TYR A 300 -0.63 -2.32 6.46
CA TYR A 300 -0.73 -3.70 6.01
C TYR A 300 -1.26 -4.58 7.15
N TYR A 301 -2.24 -5.45 6.85
CA TYR A 301 -2.88 -6.28 7.87
C TYR A 301 -1.86 -7.08 8.70
N GLY A 302 -2.00 -7.01 10.00
CA GLY A 302 -1.06 -7.58 10.97
C GLY A 302 0.00 -6.60 11.47
N ASP A 303 0.36 -5.56 10.72
CA ASP A 303 1.30 -4.55 11.20
C ASP A 303 0.70 -3.72 12.34
N GLU A 304 -0.63 -3.53 12.34
CA GLU A 304 -1.35 -2.90 13.45
C GLU A 304 -1.31 -3.71 14.76
N ARG A 305 -0.91 -4.97 14.66
CA ARG A 305 -0.68 -5.86 15.82
C ARG A 305 0.81 -6.17 16.05
N GLY A 306 1.71 -5.52 15.30
CA GLY A 306 3.15 -5.76 15.42
C GLY A 306 3.56 -7.17 14.99
N LEU A 307 2.85 -7.75 14.02
CA LEU A 307 3.14 -9.10 13.52
C LEU A 307 4.55 -9.17 12.94
N ARG A 308 5.27 -10.25 13.27
CA ARG A 308 6.65 -10.50 12.84
C ARG A 308 6.70 -11.60 11.80
N ALA A 309 7.39 -11.33 10.69
CA ALA A 309 7.73 -12.33 9.68
C ALA A 309 8.80 -11.76 8.74
N ILE A 310 9.60 -12.64 8.16
CA ILE A 310 10.69 -12.28 7.24
C ILE A 310 10.33 -12.82 5.86
N LYS A 311 10.46 -11.97 4.84
CA LYS A 311 10.40 -12.37 3.44
C LYS A 311 11.68 -13.13 3.08
N GLU A 312 11.55 -14.34 2.56
CA GLU A 312 12.67 -15.16 2.12
C GLU A 312 12.87 -15.07 0.59
N GLN A 313 14.12 -15.14 0.15
CA GLN A 313 14.48 -15.11 -1.28
C GLN A 313 14.43 -16.53 -1.86
N ARG A 314 13.23 -17.11 -1.93
CA ARG A 314 12.94 -18.44 -2.51
C ARG A 314 11.51 -18.51 -3.01
N ALA A 315 11.19 -19.54 -3.78
CA ALA A 315 9.79 -19.80 -4.13
C ALA A 315 8.95 -20.03 -2.85
N GLY A 316 7.79 -19.37 -2.75
CA GLY A 316 6.95 -19.36 -1.53
C GLY A 316 7.56 -18.57 -0.36
N GLY A 317 8.60 -17.78 -0.59
CA GLY A 317 9.25 -16.98 0.45
C GLY A 317 8.40 -15.85 1.01
N ASP A 318 7.30 -15.52 0.33
CA ASP A 318 6.33 -14.51 0.76
C ASP A 318 5.27 -15.07 1.72
N ASP A 319 5.11 -16.38 1.83
CA ASP A 319 4.02 -17.00 2.60
C ASP A 319 4.02 -16.54 4.08
N ALA A 320 5.20 -16.43 4.68
CA ALA A 320 5.34 -16.01 6.07
C ALA A 320 4.86 -14.57 6.32
N ILE A 321 5.04 -13.67 5.34
CA ILE A 321 4.60 -12.27 5.44
C ILE A 321 3.13 -12.07 5.02
N ARG A 322 2.47 -13.13 4.53
CA ARG A 322 1.07 -13.17 4.07
C ARG A 322 0.23 -14.18 4.86
N PRO A 323 0.28 -14.17 6.22
CA PRO A 323 -0.31 -15.23 7.05
C PRO A 323 -1.82 -15.24 6.97
N ALA A 324 -2.40 -16.42 7.26
CA ALA A 324 -3.83 -16.52 7.49
C ALA A 324 -4.24 -15.76 8.77
N TYR A 325 -5.37 -15.07 8.67
CA TYR A 325 -6.00 -14.42 9.81
C TYR A 325 -7.14 -15.28 10.35
N PRO A 326 -7.52 -15.11 11.64
CA PRO A 326 -8.67 -15.77 12.22
C PRO A 326 -9.97 -15.47 11.44
N ALA A 327 -10.98 -16.32 11.61
CA ALA A 327 -12.27 -16.15 10.94
C ALA A 327 -12.96 -14.82 11.28
N SER A 328 -12.71 -14.31 12.50
CA SER A 328 -13.24 -13.02 12.94
C SER A 328 -12.32 -12.33 13.95
N PRO A 329 -12.47 -11.02 14.20
CA PRO A 329 -11.72 -10.31 15.25
C PRO A 329 -11.91 -10.91 16.66
N ALA A 330 -13.03 -11.56 16.91
CA ALA A 330 -13.30 -12.19 18.20
C ALA A 330 -12.39 -13.40 18.50
N ASP A 331 -11.79 -13.97 17.46
CA ASP A 331 -10.88 -15.10 17.56
C ASP A 331 -9.41 -14.66 17.75
N LEU A 332 -9.14 -13.35 17.74
CA LEU A 332 -7.81 -12.83 18.07
C LEU A 332 -7.54 -12.98 19.58
N ASP A 333 -6.28 -13.26 19.91
CA ASP A 333 -5.81 -13.02 21.27
C ASP A 333 -5.83 -11.50 21.55
N PRO A 334 -6.69 -11.03 22.46
CA PRO A 334 -6.82 -9.59 22.72
C PRO A 334 -5.53 -8.96 23.27
N ALA A 335 -4.64 -9.75 23.88
CA ALA A 335 -3.36 -9.26 24.39
C ALA A 335 -2.28 -9.14 23.30
N ALA A 336 -2.36 -9.96 22.24
CA ALA A 336 -1.37 -9.96 21.19
C ALA A 336 -1.37 -8.66 20.39
N GLY A 337 -0.29 -7.86 20.53
CA GLY A 337 -0.12 -6.59 19.82
C GLY A 337 -1.11 -5.49 20.22
N ALA A 338 -1.73 -5.58 21.39
CA ALA A 338 -2.71 -4.60 21.87
C ALA A 338 -2.13 -3.18 21.96
N GLU A 339 -0.90 -3.03 22.45
CA GLU A 339 -0.23 -1.74 22.56
C GLU A 339 0.01 -1.10 21.18
N THR A 340 0.43 -1.91 20.20
CA THR A 340 0.64 -1.44 18.83
C THR A 340 -0.68 -1.01 18.18
N PHE A 341 -1.77 -1.74 18.42
CA PHE A 341 -3.09 -1.38 17.92
C PHE A 341 -3.58 -0.05 18.50
N VAL A 342 -3.47 0.13 19.83
CA VAL A 342 -3.84 1.37 20.51
C VAL A 342 -2.99 2.53 20.00
N LEU A 343 -1.70 2.33 19.77
CA LEU A 343 -0.83 3.36 19.19
C LEU A 343 -1.28 3.78 17.79
N HIS A 344 -1.66 2.82 16.94
CA HIS A 344 -2.25 3.15 15.63
C HIS A 344 -3.52 3.99 15.79
N GLN A 345 -4.44 3.60 16.68
CA GLN A 345 -5.66 4.37 16.95
C GLN A 345 -5.36 5.80 17.40
N GLU A 346 -4.39 5.98 18.32
CA GLU A 346 -3.97 7.29 18.82
C GLU A 346 -3.44 8.18 17.67
N LEU A 347 -2.51 7.67 16.87
CA LEU A 347 -1.87 8.40 15.78
C LEU A 347 -2.84 8.65 14.59
N ILE A 348 -3.69 7.69 14.28
CA ILE A 348 -4.75 7.88 13.29
C ILE A 348 -5.73 8.94 13.77
N GLY A 349 -6.12 8.90 15.05
CA GLY A 349 -6.98 9.91 15.65
C GLY A 349 -6.34 11.30 15.62
N LEU A 350 -5.03 11.40 15.83
CA LEU A 350 -4.29 12.65 15.66
C LEU A 350 -4.36 13.12 14.20
N ARG A 351 -4.05 12.26 13.24
CA ARG A 351 -4.10 12.60 11.81
C ARG A 351 -5.51 13.06 11.38
N ARG A 352 -6.56 12.38 11.87
CA ARG A 352 -7.97 12.76 11.60
C ARG A 352 -8.33 14.16 12.08
N ARG A 353 -7.75 14.59 13.19
CA ARG A 353 -7.91 15.98 13.71
C ARG A 353 -7.09 17.00 12.93
N HIS A 354 -6.15 16.55 12.10
CA HIS A 354 -5.24 17.38 11.32
C HIS A 354 -5.27 16.99 9.83
N PRO A 355 -6.42 17.15 9.12
CA PRO A 355 -6.56 16.69 7.73
C PRO A 355 -5.56 17.33 6.77
N TRP A 356 -5.06 18.53 7.09
CA TRP A 356 -4.01 19.20 6.36
C TRP A 356 -2.69 18.40 6.26
N LEU A 357 -2.51 17.37 7.10
CA LEU A 357 -1.38 16.46 7.01
C LEU A 357 -1.32 15.69 5.69
N HIS A 358 -2.44 15.57 4.97
CA HIS A 358 -2.46 14.89 3.66
C HIS A 358 -1.45 15.48 2.67
N THR A 359 -1.32 16.80 2.63
CA THR A 359 -0.40 17.51 1.72
C THR A 359 0.75 18.22 2.47
N ALA A 360 0.95 17.92 3.74
CA ALA A 360 1.93 18.60 4.57
C ALA A 360 3.36 18.34 4.10
N THR A 361 4.15 19.40 4.10
CA THR A 361 5.60 19.33 3.86
C THR A 361 6.37 19.28 5.16
N SER A 362 7.61 18.81 5.11
CA SER A 362 8.45 18.67 6.29
C SER A 362 9.83 19.29 6.08
N ARG A 363 10.44 19.77 7.18
CA ARG A 363 11.82 20.21 7.23
C ARG A 363 12.48 19.91 8.57
N PRO A 364 13.81 19.69 8.60
CA PRO A 364 14.52 19.49 9.86
C PRO A 364 14.61 20.78 10.69
N LEU A 365 14.38 20.65 11.99
CA LEU A 365 14.74 21.66 13.01
C LEU A 365 16.04 21.25 13.72
N THR A 366 16.19 19.98 14.04
CA THR A 366 17.41 19.38 14.61
C THR A 366 17.64 18.04 13.95
N LEU A 367 18.88 17.79 13.53
CA LEU A 367 19.29 16.55 12.91
C LEU A 367 20.63 16.09 13.43
N THR A 368 20.64 14.90 14.01
CA THR A 368 21.85 14.16 14.40
C THR A 368 21.67 12.70 13.97
N ASN A 369 22.64 11.84 14.20
CA ASN A 369 22.47 10.42 13.90
C ASN A 369 21.26 9.82 14.65
N THR A 370 21.08 10.15 15.92
CA THR A 370 20.10 9.52 16.78
C THR A 370 18.96 10.44 17.26
N GLY A 371 19.03 11.73 16.96
CA GLY A 371 17.99 12.71 17.32
C GLY A 371 17.49 13.44 16.07
N TYR A 372 16.18 13.44 15.86
CA TYR A 372 15.56 14.12 14.73
C TYR A 372 14.32 14.87 15.16
N VAL A 373 14.34 16.20 15.03
CA VAL A 373 13.20 17.06 15.24
C VAL A 373 12.76 17.63 13.91
N ILE A 374 11.53 17.34 13.53
CA ILE A 374 10.95 17.65 12.22
C ILE A 374 9.82 18.66 12.45
N GLU A 375 9.81 19.73 11.69
CA GLU A 375 8.66 20.59 11.55
C GLU A 375 7.81 20.10 10.36
N VAL A 376 6.53 19.87 10.59
CA VAL A 376 5.56 19.46 9.59
C VAL A 376 4.55 20.58 9.43
N THR A 377 4.36 21.09 8.20
CA THR A 377 3.55 22.28 7.95
C THR A 377 2.57 22.10 6.80
N GLY A 378 1.38 22.69 6.92
CA GLY A 378 0.36 22.77 5.87
C GLY A 378 -0.46 24.06 6.00
N GLY A 379 -0.28 24.99 5.06
CA GLY A 379 -0.89 26.31 5.15
C GLY A 379 -0.44 27.06 6.41
N ILE A 380 -1.39 27.38 7.29
CA ILE A 380 -1.11 28.06 8.58
C ILE A 380 -0.88 27.07 9.74
N HIS A 381 -1.02 25.79 9.46
CA HIS A 381 -0.93 24.75 10.48
C HIS A 381 0.49 24.19 10.61
N ARG A 382 0.83 23.75 11.80
CA ARG A 382 2.16 23.25 12.14
C ARG A 382 2.10 22.18 13.22
N LEU A 383 2.92 21.14 13.08
CA LEU A 383 3.30 20.22 14.13
C LEU A 383 4.82 20.15 14.23
N VAL A 384 5.31 19.81 15.42
CA VAL A 384 6.72 19.43 15.63
C VAL A 384 6.75 17.98 16.07
N VAL A 385 7.49 17.16 15.34
CA VAL A 385 7.67 15.72 15.58
C VAL A 385 9.11 15.50 16.03
N ALA A 386 9.31 14.93 17.20
CA ALA A 386 10.62 14.65 17.76
C ALA A 386 10.82 13.14 17.92
N LEU A 387 11.90 12.63 17.37
CA LEU A 387 12.31 11.22 17.37
C LEU A 387 13.68 11.09 17.99
N ASN A 388 13.80 10.25 19.02
CA ASN A 388 15.06 9.99 19.72
C ASN A 388 15.40 8.50 19.69
N LEU A 389 16.51 8.15 19.04
CA LEU A 389 17.07 6.79 19.00
C LEU A 389 18.29 6.67 19.93
N GLY A 390 18.66 7.77 20.61
CA GLY A 390 19.82 7.87 21.48
C GLY A 390 19.54 7.36 22.90
N ASP A 391 20.63 7.09 23.62
CA ASP A 391 20.59 6.67 25.02
C ASP A 391 20.51 7.86 25.99
N GLU A 392 20.61 9.08 25.46
CA GLU A 392 20.45 10.33 26.20
C GLU A 392 19.14 11.03 25.82
N ALA A 393 18.65 11.89 26.69
CA ALA A 393 17.45 12.66 26.43
C ALA A 393 17.69 13.72 25.32
N LEU A 394 16.73 13.87 24.42
CA LEU A 394 16.78 14.82 23.29
C LEU A 394 16.08 16.13 23.67
N PRO A 395 16.81 17.26 23.73
CA PRO A 395 16.19 18.57 23.90
C PRO A 395 15.50 19.01 22.60
N VAL A 396 14.27 19.53 22.74
CA VAL A 396 13.45 20.04 21.64
C VAL A 396 13.13 21.50 21.92
N ASP A 397 13.80 22.40 21.23
CA ASP A 397 13.52 23.84 21.29
C ASP A 397 12.34 24.15 20.37
N THR A 398 11.22 24.54 20.93
CA THR A 398 10.00 24.85 20.20
C THR A 398 9.13 25.84 20.98
N ASP A 399 8.37 26.62 20.24
CA ASP A 399 7.31 27.49 20.74
C ASP A 399 5.93 26.79 20.80
N ALA A 400 5.88 25.51 20.46
CA ALA A 400 4.68 24.69 20.64
C ALA A 400 4.25 24.69 22.11
N VAL A 401 2.94 24.79 22.33
CA VAL A 401 2.38 25.03 23.67
C VAL A 401 2.01 23.74 24.40
N GLN A 402 1.83 22.63 23.64
CA GLN A 402 1.44 21.36 24.26
C GLN A 402 2.00 20.15 23.53
N ARG A 403 2.17 19.08 24.29
CA ARG A 403 2.40 17.75 23.73
C ARG A 403 1.05 17.12 23.33
N LEU A 404 0.94 16.67 22.09
CA LEU A 404 -0.26 16.04 21.53
C LEU A 404 -0.23 14.51 21.67
N ALA A 405 0.96 13.90 21.59
CA ALA A 405 1.17 12.46 21.72
C ALA A 405 2.61 12.14 22.12
N GLY A 406 2.86 10.90 22.54
CA GLY A 406 4.19 10.41 22.94
C GLY A 406 4.59 10.86 24.34
N THR A 407 5.88 10.88 24.64
CA THR A 407 6.42 11.19 25.97
C THR A 407 7.43 12.33 25.91
N ALA A 408 7.23 13.37 26.72
CA ALA A 408 8.18 14.47 26.87
C ALA A 408 7.96 15.18 28.22
N GLU A 409 9.03 15.77 28.76
CA GLU A 409 9.00 16.63 29.90
C GLU A 409 9.13 18.09 29.47
N MET A 410 8.38 18.98 30.09
CA MET A 410 8.43 20.43 29.84
C MET A 410 9.72 21.02 30.42
N ARG A 411 10.34 21.96 29.70
CA ARG A 411 11.46 22.79 30.16
C ARG A 411 11.26 24.26 29.78
N PRO A 412 12.05 25.20 30.27
CA PRO A 412 11.83 26.64 30.02
C PRO A 412 11.80 27.06 28.56
N ALA A 413 12.50 26.33 27.68
CA ALA A 413 12.59 26.64 26.24
C ALA A 413 12.04 25.50 25.32
N GLY A 414 10.99 24.81 25.78
CA GLY A 414 10.39 23.72 25.00
C GLY A 414 10.24 22.43 25.81
N PHE A 415 10.73 21.32 25.26
CA PHE A 415 10.54 19.99 25.83
C PHE A 415 11.82 19.15 25.81
N THR A 416 11.80 18.06 26.56
CA THR A 416 12.84 17.02 26.51
C THR A 416 12.17 15.68 26.25
N VAL A 417 12.59 14.99 25.20
CA VAL A 417 12.12 13.65 24.83
C VAL A 417 13.08 12.61 25.40
N PRO A 418 12.61 11.62 26.17
CA PRO A 418 13.47 10.64 26.80
C PRO A 418 14.26 9.80 25.79
N ALA A 419 15.28 9.08 26.26
CA ALA A 419 16.02 8.10 25.47
C ALA A 419 15.07 7.10 24.80
N HIS A 420 15.31 6.78 23.53
CA HIS A 420 14.48 5.90 22.69
C HIS A 420 13.00 6.31 22.58
N GLY A 421 12.68 7.55 22.96
CA GLY A 421 11.32 8.09 22.98
C GLY A 421 10.98 8.87 21.70
N TRP A 422 9.73 9.26 21.65
CA TRP A 422 9.20 10.16 20.63
C TRP A 422 8.12 11.05 21.21
N ALA A 423 7.86 12.18 20.56
CA ALA A 423 6.76 13.06 20.93
C ALA A 423 6.31 13.91 19.74
N ILE A 424 5.03 14.33 19.77
CA ILE A 424 4.40 15.24 18.82
C ILE A 424 3.87 16.44 19.59
N PHE A 425 4.16 17.63 19.08
CA PHE A 425 3.79 18.92 19.68
C PHE A 425 2.99 19.78 18.69
N GLY A 426 2.05 20.61 19.23
CA GLY A 426 1.24 21.57 18.49
C GLY A 426 1.10 22.92 19.17
#